data_84cb37f4cbab17bd50bdf9c526014908
#
_entry.id   84cb37f4cbab17bd50bdf9c526014908
#
_cell.length_a   1.000
_cell.length_b   1.000
_cell.length_c   1.000
_cell.angle_alpha   90.00
_cell.angle_beta   90.00
_cell.angle_gamma   90.00
#
_symmetry.space_group_name_H-M   'P 1'
#
loop_
_entity.id
_entity.type
_entity.pdbx_description
1 polymer ?
#
loop_
_entity_poly.entity_id
_entity_poly.type
_entity_poly.pdbx_seq_one_letter_code
_entity_poly.pdbx_strand_id
1 'polypeptide(L)'
;PLAVESSNQLVLPAGQNTADQLEAIRQAAAAYLRPSLEAVNTFKVEARRSDKSFPLTSPEICGEVGGYLLEQYPHLTVDVHRPELVIWVEIRDFGAYIHGAQLPGAGGMPVGTGGRAALLISGGIDSPVAAYMMAKRGIELTAVHFASPPYTSERAEQKVISLLEQVGTYAGRMELQIVPFTHIQEEIRRLCPEELFTLIMRRFMMRIAAAVAKSADCGALITGESVGQVASQTIPAIACTDAVADLPVFRPLVGMDKEEIIAIA
;
A
#
# COMPACT_ATOMS: atom_id res chain seq x y z
N PRO A 1 5.12 -1.30 -5.65
CA PRO A 1 6.01 -0.79 -6.67
C PRO A 1 7.05 0.16 -6.06
N LEU A 2 8.24 0.21 -6.66
CA LEU A 2 9.19 1.25 -6.32
C LEU A 2 8.70 2.57 -6.94
N ALA A 3 8.68 3.63 -6.16
CA ALA A 3 8.49 4.97 -6.68
C ALA A 3 9.86 5.56 -7.04
N VAL A 4 9.90 6.32 -8.10
CA VAL A 4 11.05 7.18 -8.44
C VAL A 4 10.80 8.52 -7.80
N GLU A 5 11.75 9.01 -6.99
CA GLU A 5 11.62 10.30 -6.29
C GLU A 5 11.33 11.42 -7.28
N SER A 6 12.09 11.43 -8.37
CA SER A 6 11.83 12.26 -9.53
C SER A 6 12.52 11.66 -10.75
N SER A 7 12.03 11.98 -11.93
CA SER A 7 12.67 11.58 -13.18
C SER A 7 12.64 12.73 -14.17
N ASN A 8 13.71 12.89 -14.96
CA ASN A 8 13.71 13.75 -16.11
C ASN A 8 13.38 12.93 -17.35
N GLN A 9 12.26 13.25 -17.99
CA GLN A 9 11.89 12.68 -19.27
C GLN A 9 12.45 13.55 -20.37
N LEU A 10 13.37 13.01 -21.17
CA LEU A 10 13.91 13.63 -22.35
C LEU A 10 13.24 13.05 -23.59
N VAL A 11 12.57 13.89 -24.35
CA VAL A 11 12.03 13.49 -25.65
C VAL A 11 13.19 13.38 -26.64
N LEU A 12 13.33 12.20 -27.26
CA LEU A 12 14.29 11.96 -28.32
C LEU A 12 13.56 12.06 -29.66
N PRO A 13 13.68 13.18 -30.41
CA PRO A 13 12.97 13.34 -31.68
C PRO A 13 13.35 12.27 -32.69
N ALA A 14 12.35 11.72 -33.36
CA ALA A 14 12.57 10.79 -34.46
C ALA A 14 13.35 11.48 -35.58
N GLY A 15 14.38 10.80 -36.11
CA GLY A 15 15.21 11.31 -37.22
C GLY A 15 16.43 12.12 -36.80
N GLN A 16 16.65 12.41 -35.51
CA GLN A 16 17.96 12.88 -35.06
C GLN A 16 19.01 11.78 -35.12
N ASN A 17 20.27 12.15 -35.37
CA ASN A 17 21.33 11.18 -35.32
C ASN A 17 21.61 10.72 -33.87
N THR A 18 22.20 9.55 -33.71
CA THR A 18 22.48 8.97 -32.37
C THR A 18 23.43 9.82 -31.54
N ALA A 19 24.37 10.53 -32.17
CA ALA A 19 25.31 11.37 -31.44
C ALA A 19 24.61 12.55 -30.77
N ASP A 20 23.66 13.19 -31.46
CA ASP A 20 22.88 14.31 -30.89
C ASP A 20 21.96 13.82 -29.76
N GLN A 21 21.35 12.63 -29.91
CA GLN A 21 20.52 12.02 -28.87
C GLN A 21 21.35 11.68 -27.63
N LEU A 22 22.53 11.11 -27.82
CA LEU A 22 23.43 10.76 -26.72
C LEU A 22 23.93 12.03 -25.98
N GLU A 23 24.29 13.05 -26.74
CA GLU A 23 24.72 14.34 -26.16
C GLU A 23 23.60 14.96 -25.29
N ALA A 24 22.37 14.94 -25.80
CA ALA A 24 21.20 15.39 -25.03
C ALA A 24 21.01 14.59 -23.74
N ILE A 25 21.21 13.26 -23.75
CA ILE A 25 21.12 12.40 -22.57
C ILE A 25 22.23 12.76 -21.56
N ARG A 26 23.49 12.95 -22.01
CA ARG A 26 24.61 13.33 -21.15
C ARG A 26 24.37 14.66 -20.44
N GLN A 27 23.96 15.69 -21.20
CA GLN A 27 23.67 17.02 -20.65
C GLN A 27 22.49 16.98 -19.69
N ALA A 28 21.41 16.25 -20.02
CA ALA A 28 20.26 16.10 -19.14
C ALA A 28 20.62 15.38 -17.85
N ALA A 29 21.49 14.34 -17.90
CA ALA A 29 21.96 13.63 -16.72
C ALA A 29 22.75 14.55 -15.77
N ALA A 30 23.71 15.30 -16.33
CA ALA A 30 24.51 16.23 -15.55
C ALA A 30 23.70 17.36 -14.93
N ALA A 31 22.76 17.94 -15.69
CA ALA A 31 21.95 19.06 -15.24
C ALA A 31 20.91 18.62 -14.17
N TYR A 32 20.19 17.52 -14.44
CA TYR A 32 19.12 17.06 -13.59
C TYR A 32 19.62 16.48 -12.26
N LEU A 33 20.70 15.70 -12.28
CA LEU A 33 21.26 15.05 -11.10
C LEU A 33 22.35 15.89 -10.40
N ARG A 34 22.57 17.12 -10.81
CA ARG A 34 23.58 18.00 -10.26
C ARG A 34 23.61 18.04 -8.72
N PRO A 35 22.48 18.24 -8.00
CA PRO A 35 22.51 18.26 -6.54
C PRO A 35 22.98 16.94 -5.91
N SER A 36 22.61 15.80 -6.54
CA SER A 36 23.02 14.48 -6.06
C SER A 36 24.49 14.20 -6.38
N LEU A 37 24.95 14.61 -7.56
CA LEU A 37 26.34 14.43 -7.99
C LEU A 37 27.34 15.26 -7.17
N GLU A 38 26.95 16.47 -6.74
CA GLU A 38 27.74 17.32 -5.87
C GLU A 38 27.82 16.80 -4.43
N ALA A 39 26.89 15.95 -4.00
CA ALA A 39 26.77 15.43 -2.64
C ALA A 39 27.48 14.09 -2.39
N VAL A 40 27.96 13.40 -3.44
CA VAL A 40 28.55 12.06 -3.37
C VAL A 40 29.98 12.04 -3.92
N ASN A 41 30.77 11.01 -3.59
CA ASN A 41 32.10 10.79 -4.14
C ASN A 41 32.15 9.62 -5.12
N THR A 42 31.22 8.69 -5.01
CA THR A 42 31.19 7.51 -5.87
C THR A 42 29.84 7.34 -6.55
N PHE A 43 29.87 6.92 -7.81
CA PHE A 43 28.66 6.68 -8.57
C PHE A 43 28.80 5.51 -9.53
N LYS A 44 27.66 5.07 -10.08
CA LYS A 44 27.55 4.09 -11.13
C LYS A 44 26.44 4.49 -12.09
N VAL A 45 26.61 4.24 -13.37
CA VAL A 45 25.55 4.38 -14.37
C VAL A 45 25.01 3.01 -14.72
N GLU A 46 23.70 2.86 -14.70
CA GLU A 46 22.95 1.69 -15.18
C GLU A 46 22.06 2.12 -16.35
N ALA A 47 22.07 1.37 -17.45
CA ALA A 47 21.23 1.66 -18.60
C ALA A 47 20.32 0.48 -18.94
N ARG A 48 19.09 0.79 -19.29
CA ARG A 48 18.09 -0.16 -19.79
C ARG A 48 17.52 0.33 -21.10
N ARG A 49 17.32 -0.60 -22.05
CA ARG A 49 16.69 -0.30 -23.34
C ARG A 49 15.47 -1.17 -23.53
N SER A 50 14.29 -0.57 -23.59
CA SER A 50 13.08 -1.20 -24.12
C SER A 50 13.07 -1.09 -25.64
N ASP A 51 13.46 0.07 -26.17
CA ASP A 51 13.68 0.27 -27.59
C ASP A 51 15.02 -0.35 -28.01
N LYS A 52 14.97 -1.43 -28.80
CA LYS A 52 16.13 -2.12 -29.35
C LYS A 52 16.67 -1.48 -30.63
N SER A 53 15.94 -0.54 -31.21
CA SER A 53 16.37 0.22 -32.39
C SER A 53 17.40 1.29 -32.06
N PHE A 54 17.50 1.70 -30.78
CA PHE A 54 18.54 2.64 -30.35
C PHE A 54 19.92 2.02 -30.55
N PRO A 55 20.82 2.67 -31.31
CA PRO A 55 22.03 2.06 -31.84
C PRO A 55 23.04 1.59 -30.78
N LEU A 56 23.12 2.30 -29.64
CA LEU A 56 24.07 1.95 -28.57
C LEU A 56 23.50 0.86 -27.64
N THR A 57 24.37 -0.04 -27.19
CA THR A 57 24.06 -1.04 -26.19
C THR A 57 24.02 -0.40 -24.78
N SER A 58 23.40 -1.09 -23.83
CA SER A 58 23.35 -0.57 -22.44
C SER A 58 24.74 -0.31 -21.83
N PRO A 59 25.75 -1.20 -22.00
CA PRO A 59 27.11 -0.91 -21.54
C PRO A 59 27.74 0.32 -22.20
N GLU A 60 27.53 0.51 -23.52
CA GLU A 60 28.03 1.69 -24.22
C GLU A 60 27.39 2.98 -23.69
N ILE A 61 26.07 2.99 -23.46
CA ILE A 61 25.39 4.13 -22.85
C ILE A 61 25.96 4.42 -21.43
N CYS A 62 26.19 3.38 -20.62
CA CYS A 62 26.82 3.55 -19.31
C CYS A 62 28.20 4.19 -19.40
N GLY A 63 29.03 3.73 -20.35
CA GLY A 63 30.38 4.28 -20.56
C GLY A 63 30.34 5.73 -21.00
N GLU A 64 29.50 6.05 -21.96
CA GLU A 64 29.37 7.38 -22.55
C GLU A 64 28.82 8.42 -21.53
N VAL A 65 27.78 8.07 -20.78
CA VAL A 65 27.23 8.96 -19.74
C VAL A 65 28.20 9.05 -18.56
N GLY A 66 28.76 7.92 -18.11
CA GLY A 66 29.72 7.89 -17.00
C GLY A 66 30.99 8.70 -17.29
N GLY A 67 31.57 8.55 -18.48
CA GLY A 67 32.73 9.32 -18.92
C GLY A 67 32.46 10.83 -18.93
N TYR A 68 31.34 11.23 -19.51
CA TYR A 68 30.92 12.64 -19.51
C TYR A 68 30.77 13.22 -18.10
N LEU A 69 30.15 12.46 -17.18
CA LEU A 69 29.99 12.91 -15.78
C LEU A 69 31.34 13.04 -15.06
N LEU A 70 32.31 12.15 -15.29
CA LEU A 70 33.66 12.28 -14.74
C LEU A 70 34.39 13.52 -15.24
N GLU A 71 34.17 13.92 -16.50
CA GLU A 71 34.74 15.17 -17.03
C GLU A 71 34.12 16.41 -16.39
N GLN A 72 32.79 16.39 -16.16
CA GLN A 72 32.06 17.51 -15.58
C GLN A 72 32.26 17.63 -14.04
N TYR A 73 32.49 16.52 -13.34
CA TYR A 73 32.63 16.43 -11.90
C TYR A 73 33.90 15.69 -11.49
N PRO A 74 35.09 16.36 -11.48
CA PRO A 74 36.39 15.73 -11.27
C PRO A 74 36.59 15.08 -9.89
N HIS A 75 35.71 15.37 -8.92
CA HIS A 75 35.76 14.76 -7.58
C HIS A 75 35.14 13.36 -7.56
N LEU A 76 34.37 12.99 -8.57
CA LEU A 76 33.68 11.71 -8.65
C LEU A 76 34.61 10.58 -9.09
N THR A 77 34.33 9.38 -8.57
CA THR A 77 34.94 8.13 -9.03
C THR A 77 33.86 7.08 -9.29
N VAL A 78 34.15 6.14 -10.18
CA VAL A 78 33.20 5.06 -10.48
C VAL A 78 33.42 3.90 -9.51
N ASP A 79 32.35 3.49 -8.81
CA ASP A 79 32.31 2.27 -8.01
C ASP A 79 31.14 1.40 -8.46
N VAL A 80 31.46 0.28 -9.11
CA VAL A 80 30.44 -0.64 -9.64
C VAL A 80 29.85 -1.56 -8.58
N HIS A 81 30.47 -1.69 -7.40
CA HIS A 81 30.08 -2.62 -6.36
C HIS A 81 29.27 -1.96 -5.23
N ARG A 82 29.69 -0.79 -4.78
CA ARG A 82 29.09 -0.06 -3.65
C ARG A 82 29.02 1.44 -3.91
N PRO A 83 28.38 1.87 -5.00
CA PRO A 83 28.26 3.30 -5.32
C PRO A 83 27.33 4.00 -4.30
N GLU A 84 27.68 5.25 -3.95
CA GLU A 84 26.80 6.12 -3.16
C GLU A 84 25.58 6.58 -3.98
N LEU A 85 25.76 6.71 -5.33
CA LEU A 85 24.69 7.08 -6.24
C LEU A 85 24.64 6.13 -7.44
N VAL A 86 23.46 5.56 -7.71
CA VAL A 86 23.18 4.83 -8.97
C VAL A 86 22.37 5.73 -9.88
N ILE A 87 22.92 6.02 -11.06
CA ILE A 87 22.26 6.81 -12.09
C ILE A 87 21.63 5.87 -13.10
N TRP A 88 20.34 5.98 -13.29
CA TRP A 88 19.60 5.17 -14.26
C TRP A 88 19.31 5.95 -15.53
N VAL A 89 19.57 5.34 -16.68
CA VAL A 89 19.21 5.82 -18.01
C VAL A 89 18.33 4.77 -18.68
N GLU A 90 17.06 5.09 -18.87
CA GLU A 90 16.12 4.18 -19.54
C GLU A 90 15.74 4.72 -20.92
N ILE A 91 16.11 3.98 -21.98
CA ILE A 91 15.70 4.30 -23.34
C ILE A 91 14.40 3.56 -23.66
N ARG A 92 13.38 4.31 -24.04
CA ARG A 92 12.05 3.81 -24.41
C ARG A 92 11.65 4.34 -25.79
N ASP A 93 10.60 3.77 -26.38
CA ASP A 93 10.16 4.07 -27.76
C ASP A 93 9.90 5.56 -28.03
N PHE A 94 9.61 6.33 -27.00
CA PHE A 94 9.24 7.76 -27.11
C PHE A 94 10.19 8.71 -26.35
N GLY A 95 11.33 8.22 -25.86
CA GLY A 95 12.29 9.08 -25.16
C GLY A 95 13.21 8.37 -24.20
N ALA A 96 14.05 9.13 -23.51
CA ALA A 96 14.92 8.67 -22.44
C ALA A 96 14.41 9.18 -21.08
N TYR A 97 14.56 8.36 -20.05
CA TYR A 97 14.31 8.73 -18.65
C TYR A 97 15.60 8.65 -17.88
N ILE A 98 15.89 9.72 -17.13
CA ILE A 98 17.08 9.81 -16.30
C ILE A 98 16.61 10.00 -14.86
N HIS A 99 17.09 9.15 -13.95
CA HIS A 99 16.78 9.26 -12.53
C HIS A 99 17.94 8.71 -11.66
N GLY A 100 17.98 9.15 -10.42
CA GLY A 100 18.91 8.67 -9.39
C GLY A 100 18.22 7.72 -8.42
N ALA A 101 17.95 8.20 -7.21
CA ALA A 101 17.35 7.40 -6.14
C ALA A 101 16.00 6.80 -6.49
N GLN A 102 15.78 5.58 -6.01
CA GLN A 102 14.48 4.91 -6.04
C GLN A 102 13.95 4.84 -4.60
N LEU A 103 12.78 5.40 -4.39
CA LEU A 103 12.12 5.32 -3.09
C LEU A 103 11.15 4.13 -3.06
N PRO A 104 11.08 3.40 -1.95
CA PRO A 104 10.05 2.38 -1.78
C PRO A 104 8.69 3.04 -1.70
N GLY A 105 7.81 2.72 -2.62
CA GLY A 105 6.41 3.12 -2.57
C GLY A 105 5.61 2.17 -1.65
N ALA A 106 4.33 2.50 -1.42
CA ALA A 106 3.42 1.68 -0.62
C ALA A 106 3.27 0.25 -1.17
N GLY A 107 3.57 0.05 -2.44
CA GLY A 107 3.43 -1.25 -3.11
C GLY A 107 1.97 -1.65 -3.31
N GLY A 108 1.77 -2.90 -3.77
CA GLY A 108 0.44 -3.46 -3.90
C GLY A 108 -0.15 -3.34 -5.30
N MET A 109 -1.48 -3.49 -5.36
CA MET A 109 -2.30 -3.43 -6.57
C MET A 109 -3.20 -2.19 -6.53
N PRO A 110 -3.62 -1.63 -7.67
CA PRO A 110 -4.61 -0.57 -7.68
C PRO A 110 -5.90 -1.01 -6.98
N VAL A 111 -6.45 -0.14 -6.12
CA VAL A 111 -7.70 -0.41 -5.40
C VAL A 111 -8.84 -0.64 -6.40
N GLY A 112 -9.71 -1.61 -6.12
CA GLY A 112 -10.79 -2.05 -6.97
C GLY A 112 -10.44 -3.22 -7.92
N THR A 113 -9.16 -3.50 -8.16
CA THR A 113 -8.76 -4.62 -9.04
C THR A 113 -8.97 -6.00 -8.41
N GLY A 114 -9.02 -6.07 -7.07
CA GLY A 114 -9.23 -7.30 -6.30
C GLY A 114 -10.69 -7.54 -5.89
N GLY A 115 -11.64 -6.71 -6.37
CA GLY A 115 -13.05 -6.75 -5.96
C GLY A 115 -13.34 -5.89 -4.73
N ARG A 116 -14.53 -6.09 -4.11
CA ARG A 116 -15.04 -5.31 -2.98
C ARG A 116 -15.26 -6.18 -1.75
N ALA A 117 -14.96 -5.63 -0.57
CA ALA A 117 -15.20 -6.31 0.69
C ALA A 117 -15.66 -5.36 1.80
N ALA A 118 -16.46 -5.89 2.73
CA ALA A 118 -16.92 -5.14 3.89
C ALA A 118 -15.96 -5.35 5.08
N LEU A 119 -15.41 -4.25 5.58
CA LEU A 119 -14.50 -4.21 6.71
C LEU A 119 -15.25 -3.94 7.99
N LEU A 120 -15.16 -4.83 8.96
CA LEU A 120 -15.63 -4.57 10.32
C LEU A 120 -14.61 -3.68 11.03
N ILE A 121 -14.96 -2.40 11.21
CA ILE A 121 -14.06 -1.39 11.77
C ILE A 121 -14.43 -1.06 13.23
N SER A 122 -13.40 -0.97 14.05
CA SER A 122 -13.52 -0.55 15.46
C SER A 122 -12.52 0.57 15.76
N GLY A 123 -12.61 1.19 16.93
CA GLY A 123 -11.65 2.20 17.40
C GLY A 123 -10.27 1.65 17.81
N GLY A 124 -10.01 0.35 17.61
CA GLY A 124 -8.71 -0.29 17.86
C GLY A 124 -7.77 -0.16 16.68
N ILE A 125 -6.49 -0.49 16.90
CA ILE A 125 -5.42 -0.43 15.89
C ILE A 125 -5.53 -1.55 14.84
N ASP A 126 -6.09 -2.71 15.18
CA ASP A 126 -6.04 -3.92 14.36
C ASP A 126 -6.88 -3.78 13.09
N SER A 127 -8.10 -3.25 13.21
CA SER A 127 -8.99 -3.13 12.05
C SER A 127 -8.51 -2.13 10.97
N PRO A 128 -7.91 -0.96 11.28
CA PRO A 128 -7.28 -0.11 10.28
C PRO A 128 -6.08 -0.77 9.58
N VAL A 129 -5.26 -1.52 10.32
CA VAL A 129 -4.12 -2.26 9.72
C VAL A 129 -4.64 -3.35 8.78
N ALA A 130 -5.68 -4.09 9.18
CA ALA A 130 -6.34 -5.05 8.29
C ALA A 130 -6.88 -4.39 7.02
N ALA A 131 -7.47 -3.21 7.14
CA ALA A 131 -7.95 -2.40 6.03
C ALA A 131 -6.82 -2.04 5.04
N TYR A 132 -5.73 -1.49 5.56
CA TYR A 132 -4.55 -1.15 4.77
C TYR A 132 -3.99 -2.36 4.01
N MET A 133 -3.81 -3.48 4.70
CA MET A 133 -3.28 -4.70 4.10
C MET A 133 -4.16 -5.22 2.96
N MET A 134 -5.48 -5.16 3.10
CA MET A 134 -6.41 -5.62 2.07
C MET A 134 -6.55 -4.61 0.92
N ALA A 135 -6.57 -3.30 1.20
CA ALA A 135 -6.52 -2.26 0.18
C ALA A 135 -5.25 -2.38 -0.68
N LYS A 136 -4.10 -2.67 -0.05
CA LYS A 136 -2.83 -2.96 -0.73
C LYS A 136 -2.91 -4.18 -1.68
N ARG A 137 -3.86 -5.09 -1.48
CA ARG A 137 -4.15 -6.21 -2.38
C ARG A 137 -5.21 -5.89 -3.45
N GLY A 138 -5.54 -4.60 -3.59
CA GLY A 138 -6.47 -4.12 -4.60
C GLY A 138 -7.94 -4.24 -4.20
N ILE A 139 -8.26 -4.51 -2.94
CA ILE A 139 -9.63 -4.59 -2.45
C ILE A 139 -10.19 -3.18 -2.22
N GLU A 140 -11.34 -2.89 -2.81
CA GLU A 140 -12.15 -1.73 -2.47
C GLU A 140 -12.94 -2.01 -1.18
N LEU A 141 -12.94 -1.05 -0.25
CA LEU A 141 -13.46 -1.26 1.09
C LEU A 141 -14.76 -0.49 1.34
N THR A 142 -15.76 -1.19 1.90
CA THR A 142 -16.90 -0.59 2.58
C THR A 142 -16.75 -0.85 4.07
N ALA A 143 -16.67 0.20 4.89
CA ALA A 143 -16.49 0.07 6.34
C ALA A 143 -17.84 -0.13 7.04
N VAL A 144 -17.90 -1.06 8.00
CA VAL A 144 -19.08 -1.34 8.82
C VAL A 144 -18.71 -1.14 10.28
N HIS A 145 -19.32 -0.15 10.93
CA HIS A 145 -19.14 0.16 12.35
C HIS A 145 -20.41 -0.13 13.13
N PHE A 146 -20.29 -0.83 14.27
CA PHE A 146 -21.38 -1.11 15.17
C PHE A 146 -21.38 -0.08 16.32
N ALA A 147 -22.41 0.77 16.35
CA ALA A 147 -22.57 1.80 17.36
C ALA A 147 -23.60 1.37 18.41
N SER A 148 -23.25 1.46 19.69
CA SER A 148 -24.12 1.10 20.82
C SER A 148 -24.21 2.24 21.84
N PRO A 149 -24.78 3.40 21.52
CA PRO A 149 -25.01 4.44 22.52
C PRO A 149 -26.01 3.95 23.59
N PRO A 150 -25.85 4.27 24.92
CA PRO A 150 -24.77 5.10 25.47
C PRO A 150 -23.47 4.34 25.78
N TYR A 151 -23.37 3.04 25.49
CA TYR A 151 -22.19 2.20 25.78
C TYR A 151 -20.99 2.56 24.91
N THR A 152 -21.21 3.06 23.69
CA THR A 152 -20.19 3.68 22.85
C THR A 152 -20.40 5.19 22.82
N SER A 153 -19.35 5.96 23.07
CA SER A 153 -19.41 7.43 23.05
C SER A 153 -19.29 7.98 21.63
N GLU A 154 -19.75 9.21 21.39
CA GLU A 154 -19.52 9.94 20.16
C GLU A 154 -18.02 10.07 19.81
N ARG A 155 -17.13 10.16 20.82
CA ARG A 155 -15.69 10.15 20.63
C ARG A 155 -15.18 8.83 20.03
N ALA A 156 -15.82 7.71 20.34
CA ALA A 156 -15.47 6.42 19.77
C ALA A 156 -15.80 6.37 18.27
N GLU A 157 -16.93 6.94 17.86
CA GLU A 157 -17.33 7.07 16.47
C GLU A 157 -16.39 8.04 15.70
N GLN A 158 -16.10 9.21 16.29
CA GLN A 158 -15.13 10.17 15.72
C GLN A 158 -13.76 9.54 15.52
N LYS A 159 -13.31 8.70 16.46
CA LYS A 159 -12.06 7.96 16.32
C LYS A 159 -12.09 7.00 15.14
N VAL A 160 -13.19 6.29 14.91
CA VAL A 160 -13.36 5.41 13.74
C VAL A 160 -13.27 6.20 12.44
N ILE A 161 -13.92 7.37 12.38
CA ILE A 161 -13.85 8.27 11.21
C ILE A 161 -12.41 8.68 10.96
N SER A 162 -11.69 9.17 11.98
CA SER A 162 -10.29 9.59 11.84
C SER A 162 -9.36 8.46 11.41
N LEU A 163 -9.60 7.23 11.87
CA LEU A 163 -8.84 6.05 11.42
C LEU A 163 -9.13 5.72 9.96
N LEU A 164 -10.38 5.84 9.52
CA LEU A 164 -10.76 5.64 8.11
C LEU A 164 -10.18 6.72 7.20
N GLU A 165 -10.09 7.97 7.64
CA GLU A 165 -9.42 9.04 6.91
C GLU A 165 -7.93 8.72 6.66
N GLN A 166 -7.23 8.20 7.67
CA GLN A 166 -5.84 7.76 7.53
C GLN A 166 -5.71 6.58 6.54
N VAL A 167 -6.54 5.56 6.67
CA VAL A 167 -6.58 4.43 5.74
C VAL A 167 -6.92 4.92 4.32
N GLY A 168 -7.79 5.92 4.20
CA GLY A 168 -8.23 6.52 2.94
C GLY A 168 -7.09 7.10 2.10
N THR A 169 -5.97 7.48 2.71
CA THR A 169 -4.77 7.93 1.97
C THR A 169 -4.20 6.83 1.07
N TYR A 170 -4.43 5.56 1.41
CA TYR A 170 -3.98 4.37 0.67
C TYR A 170 -5.11 3.65 -0.06
N ALA A 171 -6.28 3.55 0.59
CA ALA A 171 -7.45 2.83 0.09
C ALA A 171 -8.35 3.66 -0.83
N GLY A 172 -8.13 4.99 -0.89
CA GLY A 172 -9.02 5.90 -1.58
C GLY A 172 -10.33 6.12 -0.82
N ARG A 173 -11.38 6.50 -1.54
CA ARG A 173 -12.69 6.77 -0.94
C ARG A 173 -13.32 5.47 -0.41
N MET A 174 -13.77 5.51 0.84
CA MET A 174 -14.51 4.42 1.49
C MET A 174 -15.89 4.92 1.94
N GLU A 175 -16.88 4.04 1.87
CA GLU A 175 -18.19 4.25 2.44
C GLU A 175 -18.23 3.70 3.87
N LEU A 176 -18.77 4.47 4.83
CA LEU A 176 -18.94 4.04 6.22
C LEU A 176 -20.43 3.77 6.49
N GLN A 177 -20.74 2.53 6.82
CA GLN A 177 -22.06 2.07 7.27
C GLN A 177 -22.07 1.98 8.80
N ILE A 178 -22.86 2.84 9.47
CA ILE A 178 -23.03 2.81 10.92
C ILE A 178 -24.26 1.99 11.24
N VAL A 179 -24.07 0.89 11.96
CA VAL A 179 -25.12 -0.05 12.36
C VAL A 179 -25.51 0.21 13.82
N PRO A 180 -26.74 0.66 14.12
CA PRO A 180 -27.24 0.75 15.49
C PRO A 180 -27.32 -0.64 16.13
N PHE A 181 -26.60 -0.85 17.23
CA PHE A 181 -26.45 -2.19 17.83
C PHE A 181 -26.91 -2.28 19.29
N THR A 182 -27.31 -1.16 19.91
CA THR A 182 -27.69 -1.06 21.32
C THR A 182 -28.77 -2.06 21.69
N HIS A 183 -29.88 -2.09 20.96
CA HIS A 183 -31.01 -2.97 21.28
C HIS A 183 -30.62 -4.46 21.24
N ILE A 184 -29.86 -4.86 20.24
CA ILE A 184 -29.35 -6.24 20.12
C ILE A 184 -28.45 -6.57 21.29
N GLN A 185 -27.56 -5.67 21.67
CA GLN A 185 -26.65 -5.84 22.81
C GLN A 185 -27.38 -6.01 24.13
N GLU A 186 -28.42 -5.21 24.35
CA GLU A 186 -29.26 -5.28 25.57
C GLU A 186 -30.06 -6.58 25.61
N GLU A 187 -30.65 -7.01 24.52
CA GLU A 187 -31.37 -8.27 24.42
C GLU A 187 -30.44 -9.49 24.65
N ILE A 188 -29.23 -9.49 24.11
CA ILE A 188 -28.24 -10.52 24.38
C ILE A 188 -27.93 -10.57 25.89
N ARG A 189 -27.69 -9.39 26.52
CA ARG A 189 -27.41 -9.31 27.96
C ARG A 189 -28.57 -9.82 28.82
N ARG A 190 -29.81 -9.58 28.39
CA ARG A 190 -31.03 -9.99 29.10
C ARG A 190 -31.33 -11.49 28.96
N LEU A 191 -31.05 -12.09 27.79
CA LEU A 191 -31.54 -13.41 27.42
C LEU A 191 -30.48 -14.52 27.41
N CYS A 192 -29.19 -14.17 27.35
CA CYS A 192 -28.11 -15.12 27.16
C CYS A 192 -27.20 -15.22 28.41
N PRO A 193 -26.53 -16.36 28.60
CA PRO A 193 -25.51 -16.51 29.64
C PRO A 193 -24.38 -15.48 29.47
N GLU A 194 -23.91 -14.92 30.59
CA GLU A 194 -22.87 -13.87 30.56
C GLU A 194 -21.58 -14.32 29.94
N GLU A 195 -21.17 -15.57 30.19
CA GLU A 195 -19.98 -16.18 29.62
C GLU A 195 -20.03 -16.30 28.08
N LEU A 196 -21.22 -16.32 27.49
CA LEU A 196 -21.41 -16.40 26.03
C LEU A 196 -21.70 -15.04 25.39
N PHE A 197 -21.84 -13.98 26.17
CA PHE A 197 -22.24 -12.64 25.72
C PHE A 197 -21.41 -12.16 24.53
N THR A 198 -20.09 -12.14 24.67
CA THR A 198 -19.18 -11.66 23.61
C THR A 198 -19.27 -12.54 22.35
N LEU A 199 -19.36 -13.84 22.50
CA LEU A 199 -19.43 -14.76 21.35
C LEU A 199 -20.74 -14.60 20.57
N ILE A 200 -21.87 -14.51 21.28
CA ILE A 200 -23.19 -14.31 20.67
C ILE A 200 -23.26 -12.94 19.98
N MET A 201 -22.77 -11.90 20.66
CA MET A 201 -22.69 -10.54 20.10
C MET A 201 -21.92 -10.53 18.78
N ARG A 202 -20.75 -11.17 18.72
CA ARG A 202 -19.93 -11.28 17.50
C ARG A 202 -20.64 -12.07 16.40
N ARG A 203 -21.40 -13.10 16.72
CA ARG A 203 -22.21 -13.82 15.73
C ARG A 203 -23.27 -12.91 15.09
N PHE A 204 -23.95 -12.08 15.87
CA PHE A 204 -24.89 -11.08 15.33
C PHE A 204 -24.16 -10.06 14.45
N MET A 205 -23.02 -9.55 14.90
CA MET A 205 -22.20 -8.62 14.09
C MET A 205 -21.80 -9.24 12.75
N MET A 206 -21.35 -10.49 12.72
CA MET A 206 -20.97 -11.16 11.47
C MET A 206 -22.17 -11.35 10.52
N ARG A 207 -23.34 -11.75 11.04
CA ARG A 207 -24.57 -11.88 10.23
C ARG A 207 -25.00 -10.55 9.64
N ILE A 208 -25.00 -9.49 10.43
CA ILE A 208 -25.38 -8.15 9.98
C ILE A 208 -24.36 -7.62 8.98
N ALA A 209 -23.06 -7.78 9.27
CA ALA A 209 -22.01 -7.38 8.34
C ALA A 209 -22.13 -8.11 6.99
N ALA A 210 -22.47 -9.40 6.98
CA ALA A 210 -22.71 -10.15 5.75
C ALA A 210 -23.93 -9.61 4.97
N ALA A 211 -25.01 -9.21 5.65
CA ALA A 211 -26.15 -8.59 5.02
C ALA A 211 -25.81 -7.21 4.42
N VAL A 212 -25.08 -6.37 5.18
CA VAL A 212 -24.58 -5.08 4.70
C VAL A 212 -23.64 -5.27 3.51
N ALA A 213 -22.71 -6.23 3.58
CA ALA A 213 -21.78 -6.54 2.52
C ALA A 213 -22.52 -6.87 1.20
N LYS A 214 -23.52 -7.72 1.27
CA LYS A 214 -24.36 -8.08 0.11
C LYS A 214 -25.09 -6.87 -0.47
N SER A 215 -25.63 -6.00 0.37
CA SER A 215 -26.33 -4.78 -0.10
C SER A 215 -25.37 -3.76 -0.74
N ALA A 216 -24.09 -3.80 -0.37
CA ALA A 216 -23.01 -2.96 -0.90
C ALA A 216 -22.20 -3.64 -2.02
N ASP A 217 -22.69 -4.75 -2.57
CA ASP A 217 -22.02 -5.54 -3.61
C ASP A 217 -20.58 -5.95 -3.22
N CYS A 218 -20.39 -6.32 -1.95
CA CYS A 218 -19.13 -6.84 -1.43
C CYS A 218 -19.14 -8.38 -1.43
N GLY A 219 -18.09 -8.99 -1.95
CA GLY A 219 -17.94 -10.44 -2.05
C GLY A 219 -17.31 -11.12 -0.84
N ALA A 220 -16.86 -10.35 0.17
CA ALA A 220 -16.20 -10.87 1.36
C ALA A 220 -16.35 -9.94 2.57
N LEU A 221 -16.04 -10.48 3.75
CA LEU A 221 -15.86 -9.72 5.00
C LEU A 221 -14.37 -9.63 5.33
N ILE A 222 -13.97 -8.55 6.03
CA ILE A 222 -12.62 -8.37 6.56
C ILE A 222 -12.73 -8.07 8.05
N THR A 223 -11.92 -8.76 8.87
CA THR A 223 -11.80 -8.48 10.31
C THR A 223 -10.33 -8.32 10.70
N GLY A 224 -10.08 -7.53 11.76
CA GLY A 224 -8.76 -7.35 12.36
C GLY A 224 -8.45 -8.37 13.46
N GLU A 225 -8.94 -9.61 13.34
CA GLU A 225 -8.73 -10.66 14.36
C GLU A 225 -7.33 -11.28 14.24
N SER A 226 -6.71 -11.51 15.41
CA SER A 226 -5.48 -12.29 15.54
C SER A 226 -5.70 -13.44 16.54
N VAL A 227 -5.26 -14.65 16.20
CA VAL A 227 -5.45 -15.84 17.07
C VAL A 227 -4.69 -15.67 18.38
N GLY A 228 -5.39 -15.89 19.51
CA GLY A 228 -4.78 -15.87 20.83
C GLY A 228 -4.57 -14.47 21.43
N GLN A 229 -4.89 -13.41 20.73
CA GLN A 229 -4.72 -12.03 21.25
C GLN A 229 -5.69 -11.71 22.40
N VAL A 230 -6.91 -12.23 22.34
CA VAL A 230 -7.92 -12.13 23.39
C VAL A 230 -8.73 -13.43 23.50
N ALA A 231 -9.40 -13.65 24.64
CA ALA A 231 -10.14 -14.89 24.92
C ALA A 231 -11.22 -15.22 23.85
N SER A 232 -11.77 -14.23 23.18
CA SER A 232 -12.76 -14.42 22.10
C SER A 232 -12.14 -14.69 20.71
N GLN A 233 -10.81 -14.76 20.60
CA GLN A 233 -10.07 -15.02 19.35
C GLN A 233 -9.35 -16.38 19.39
N THR A 234 -9.96 -17.37 20.01
CA THR A 234 -9.53 -18.77 19.92
C THR A 234 -10.08 -19.43 18.65
N ILE A 235 -9.46 -20.50 18.20
CA ILE A 235 -9.92 -21.24 17.01
C ILE A 235 -11.40 -21.65 17.12
N PRO A 236 -11.89 -22.21 18.27
CA PRO A 236 -13.31 -22.53 18.41
C PRO A 236 -14.24 -21.30 18.37
N ALA A 237 -13.82 -20.17 18.95
CA ALA A 237 -14.60 -18.95 18.92
C ALA A 237 -14.68 -18.36 17.49
N ILE A 238 -13.59 -18.36 16.76
CA ILE A 238 -13.54 -17.95 15.33
C ILE A 238 -14.43 -18.85 14.49
N ALA A 239 -14.31 -20.17 14.63
CA ALA A 239 -15.15 -21.13 13.91
C ALA A 239 -16.66 -20.90 14.20
N CYS A 240 -17.01 -20.60 15.46
CA CYS A 240 -18.37 -20.30 15.86
C CYS A 240 -18.91 -19.03 15.22
N THR A 241 -18.09 -17.98 15.05
CA THR A 241 -18.47 -16.74 14.36
C THR A 241 -18.51 -16.93 12.84
N ASP A 242 -17.64 -17.73 12.27
CA ASP A 242 -17.63 -18.03 10.83
C ASP A 242 -18.86 -18.82 10.38
N ALA A 243 -19.36 -19.72 11.25
CA ALA A 243 -20.51 -20.55 10.94
C ALA A 243 -21.79 -19.76 10.60
N VAL A 244 -21.83 -18.46 10.87
CA VAL A 244 -22.99 -17.58 10.55
C VAL A 244 -22.69 -16.56 9.45
N ALA A 245 -21.46 -16.51 8.95
CA ALA A 245 -21.07 -15.72 7.80
C ALA A 245 -21.20 -16.57 6.55
N ASP A 246 -22.04 -16.16 5.61
CA ASP A 246 -22.23 -16.81 4.31
C ASP A 246 -21.37 -16.22 3.20
N LEU A 247 -20.35 -15.44 3.58
CA LEU A 247 -19.32 -14.86 2.74
C LEU A 247 -17.92 -15.27 3.28
N PRO A 248 -16.91 -15.33 2.42
CA PRO A 248 -15.52 -15.49 2.86
C PRO A 248 -15.13 -14.42 3.88
N VAL A 249 -14.41 -14.80 4.96
CA VAL A 249 -13.90 -13.87 5.97
C VAL A 249 -12.39 -13.81 5.89
N PHE A 250 -11.86 -12.66 5.46
CA PHE A 250 -10.43 -12.41 5.41
C PHE A 250 -9.92 -11.87 6.75
N ARG A 251 -8.86 -12.49 7.25
CA ARG A 251 -8.16 -12.12 8.49
C ARG A 251 -6.69 -11.89 8.22
N PRO A 252 -6.32 -10.73 7.65
CA PRO A 252 -4.93 -10.49 7.27
C PRO A 252 -3.96 -10.51 8.47
N LEU A 253 -4.46 -10.34 9.69
CA LEU A 253 -3.67 -10.31 10.92
C LEU A 253 -3.69 -11.63 11.70
N VAL A 254 -4.29 -12.69 11.19
CA VAL A 254 -4.60 -13.91 11.96
C VAL A 254 -3.41 -14.55 12.66
N GLY A 255 -2.21 -14.48 12.07
CA GLY A 255 -0.97 -15.02 12.61
C GLY A 255 0.02 -13.97 13.14
N MET A 256 -0.39 -12.72 13.26
CA MET A 256 0.49 -11.62 13.69
C MET A 256 0.32 -11.35 15.19
N ASP A 257 1.43 -11.06 15.86
CA ASP A 257 1.40 -10.55 17.22
C ASP A 257 1.14 -9.03 17.26
N LYS A 258 1.04 -8.49 18.48
CA LYS A 258 0.71 -7.08 18.67
C LYS A 258 1.83 -6.13 18.19
N GLU A 259 3.08 -6.54 18.32
CA GLU A 259 4.23 -5.72 17.91
C GLU A 259 4.34 -5.64 16.38
N GLU A 260 4.09 -6.76 15.70
CA GLU A 260 4.03 -6.80 14.24
C GLU A 260 2.91 -5.91 13.68
N ILE A 261 1.74 -5.90 14.34
CA ILE A 261 0.61 -5.05 13.94
C ILE A 261 0.96 -3.58 14.16
N ILE A 262 1.58 -3.23 15.30
CA ILE A 262 2.03 -1.87 15.60
C ILE A 262 3.08 -1.37 14.60
N ALA A 263 3.97 -2.23 14.15
CA ALA A 263 5.00 -1.87 13.16
C ALA A 263 4.42 -1.49 11.78
N ILE A 264 3.19 -1.93 11.46
CA ILE A 264 2.51 -1.58 10.21
C ILE A 264 1.67 -0.32 10.38
N ALA A 265 1.17 -0.07 11.62
CA ALA A 265 0.27 1.04 11.93
C ALA A 265 0.96 2.40 11.93
#